data_113583684ca731bcd31530e2df359d10
#
_entry.id   113583684ca731bcd31530e2df359d10
#
_cell.length_a   1.000
_cell.length_b   1.000
_cell.length_c   1.000
_cell.angle_alpha   90.00
_cell.angle_beta   90.00
_cell.angle_gamma   90.00
#
_symmetry.space_group_name_H-M   'P 1'
#
loop_
_entity.id
_entity.type
_entity.pdbx_description
1 polymer ?
#
loop_
_entity_poly.entity_id
_entity_poly.type
_entity_poly.pdbx_seq_one_letter_code
_entity_poly.pdbx_strand_id
1 'polypeptide(L)'
;YNIPQRWSIAHLYQAILNGEEHVKDIDYIATLEAYVHWKLTGKKVLGIGDAAGMFPIDTAKADYNQEMVDKFDELVAPYGFSWKLRDIMPKALVAGEDAGVLTEEGAKLLDVTGKLKAGIPMCPPEGDAGTGMVATNSVAVRTGNVSAGTSVFAMIVLEKQLSKVYREIDMVTTPTGFPCAMSHANNGTSDLNAWIGIFGEFAKLMGMEASSGDLFQKLYTKSLEGDLDCGGLLAYGYYSGENITMLNEGRLAFLRTAESKFNLANFMKVNLYT
;
A
#
# COMPACT_ATOMS: atom_id res chain seq x y z
N TYR A 1 9.14 -9.40 13.27
CA TYR A 1 8.53 -8.58 12.24
C TYR A 1 9.52 -8.32 11.10
N ASN A 2 9.02 -8.24 9.86
CA ASN A 2 9.69 -7.59 8.76
C ASN A 2 9.27 -6.12 8.78
N ILE A 3 10.24 -5.18 8.74
CA ILE A 3 9.95 -3.75 8.72
C ILE A 3 10.41 -3.21 7.36
N PRO A 4 9.50 -3.02 6.41
CA PRO A 4 9.85 -2.49 5.10
C PRO A 4 10.34 -1.05 5.18
N GLN A 5 11.20 -0.67 4.25
CA GLN A 5 11.73 0.70 4.17
C GLN A 5 10.65 1.78 3.98
N ARG A 6 9.48 1.42 3.43
CA ARG A 6 8.35 2.33 3.21
C ARG A 6 7.57 2.69 4.48
N TRP A 7 7.78 1.98 5.60
CA TRP A 7 7.10 2.27 6.86
C TRP A 7 7.64 3.54 7.51
N SER A 8 6.76 4.28 8.20
CA SER A 8 7.13 5.56 8.84
C SER A 8 8.29 5.43 9.81
N ILE A 9 8.37 4.33 10.55
CA ILE A 9 9.46 4.09 11.51
C ILE A 9 10.83 3.95 10.83
N ALA A 10 10.88 3.38 9.62
CA ALA A 10 12.12 3.27 8.86
C ALA A 10 12.61 4.65 8.41
N HIS A 11 11.69 5.53 8.00
CA HIS A 11 12.01 6.91 7.65
C HIS A 11 12.48 7.72 8.87
N LEU A 12 11.79 7.59 10.02
CA LEU A 12 12.24 8.22 11.25
C LEU A 12 13.66 7.78 11.61
N TYR A 13 13.93 6.47 11.56
CA TYR A 13 15.25 5.96 11.89
C TYR A 13 16.32 6.43 10.91
N GLN A 14 15.98 6.53 9.62
CA GLN A 14 16.87 7.12 8.62
C GLN A 14 17.20 8.59 8.91
N ALA A 15 16.22 9.40 9.30
CA ALA A 15 16.43 10.79 9.69
C ALA A 15 17.34 10.90 10.94
N ILE A 16 17.19 9.99 11.91
CA ILE A 16 18.06 9.89 13.08
C ILE A 16 19.51 9.59 12.64
N LEU A 17 19.70 8.58 11.78
CA LEU A 17 21.03 8.19 11.27
C LEU A 17 21.70 9.30 10.47
N ASN A 18 20.91 10.09 9.74
CA ASN A 18 21.40 11.26 8.99
C ASN A 18 21.78 12.44 9.90
N GLY A 19 21.40 12.39 11.20
CA GLY A 19 21.61 13.50 12.13
C GLY A 19 20.77 14.74 11.81
N GLU A 20 19.56 14.55 11.30
CA GLU A 20 18.68 15.66 10.92
C GLU A 20 18.24 16.46 12.15
N GLU A 21 18.45 17.78 12.14
CA GLU A 21 18.28 18.63 13.32
C GLU A 21 16.87 18.64 13.91
N HIS A 22 15.84 18.49 13.07
CA HIS A 22 14.45 18.52 13.50
C HIS A 22 14.04 17.31 14.35
N VAL A 23 14.78 16.19 14.28
CA VAL A 23 14.43 14.94 14.96
C VAL A 23 14.29 15.12 16.47
N LYS A 24 15.13 15.94 17.08
CA LYS A 24 15.09 16.20 18.53
C LYS A 24 13.83 16.94 18.99
N ASP A 25 13.17 17.66 18.08
CA ASP A 25 12.03 18.53 18.36
C ASP A 25 10.70 17.92 17.85
N ILE A 26 10.68 16.61 17.50
CA ILE A 26 9.46 15.94 17.04
C ILE A 26 8.46 15.83 18.20
N ASP A 27 7.26 16.36 18.00
CA ASP A 27 6.09 16.25 18.90
C ASP A 27 5.04 15.26 18.39
N TYR A 28 5.01 15.01 17.08
CA TYR A 28 4.03 14.12 16.47
C TYR A 28 4.50 13.60 15.12
N ILE A 29 4.38 12.29 14.92
CA ILE A 29 4.54 11.64 13.61
C ILE A 29 3.16 11.28 13.10
N ALA A 30 2.86 11.64 11.87
CA ALA A 30 1.57 11.37 11.27
C ALA A 30 1.73 10.92 9.81
N THR A 31 0.88 10.01 9.38
CA THR A 31 0.59 9.81 7.97
C THR A 31 -0.26 10.98 7.47
N LEU A 32 -0.44 11.10 6.16
CA LEU A 32 -1.18 12.23 5.59
C LEU A 32 -2.62 12.28 6.08
N GLU A 33 -3.30 11.14 6.11
CA GLU A 33 -4.68 11.01 6.58
C GLU A 33 -4.81 11.32 8.07
N ALA A 34 -3.86 10.88 8.91
CA ALA A 34 -3.83 11.25 10.32
C ALA A 34 -3.64 12.76 10.52
N TYR A 35 -2.78 13.38 9.71
CA TYR A 35 -2.59 14.83 9.74
C TYR A 35 -3.86 15.58 9.33
N VAL A 36 -4.49 15.18 8.23
CA VAL A 36 -5.75 15.78 7.77
C VAL A 36 -6.84 15.61 8.84
N HIS A 37 -6.98 14.41 9.39
CA HIS A 37 -7.93 14.15 10.47
C HIS A 37 -7.69 15.05 11.69
N TRP A 38 -6.44 15.18 12.13
CA TRP A 38 -6.08 16.06 13.23
C TRP A 38 -6.47 17.51 12.96
N LYS A 39 -6.24 18.02 11.72
CA LYS A 39 -6.65 19.38 11.34
C LYS A 39 -8.16 19.58 11.34
N LEU A 40 -8.92 18.54 11.04
CA LEU A 40 -10.39 18.61 10.98
C LEU A 40 -11.06 18.42 12.35
N THR A 41 -10.44 17.65 13.24
CA THR A 41 -11.07 17.21 14.50
C THR A 41 -10.32 17.63 15.77
N GLY A 42 -9.07 18.05 15.64
CA GLY A 42 -8.17 18.27 16.78
C GLY A 42 -7.67 16.99 17.46
N LYS A 43 -8.02 15.78 16.94
CA LYS A 43 -7.63 14.49 17.52
C LYS A 43 -6.43 13.89 16.79
N LYS A 44 -5.39 13.51 17.54
CA LYS A 44 -4.19 12.81 17.03
C LYS A 44 -4.44 11.29 17.09
N VAL A 45 -5.24 10.79 16.16
CA VAL A 45 -5.62 9.36 16.04
C VAL A 45 -5.41 8.85 14.63
N LEU A 46 -5.33 7.53 14.48
CA LEU A 46 -5.13 6.84 13.21
C LEU A 46 -5.88 5.51 13.22
N GLY A 47 -6.45 5.10 12.12
CA GLY A 47 -7.01 3.77 11.95
C GLY A 47 -5.93 2.70 12.06
N ILE A 48 -6.27 1.58 12.68
CA ILE A 48 -5.29 0.52 12.98
C ILE A 48 -4.71 -0.13 11.71
N GLY A 49 -5.47 -0.13 10.61
CA GLY A 49 -5.00 -0.61 9.31
C GLY A 49 -3.82 0.20 8.80
N ASP A 50 -3.90 1.51 8.87
CA ASP A 50 -2.83 2.41 8.46
C ASP A 50 -1.71 2.49 9.51
N ALA A 51 -2.04 2.46 10.80
CA ALA A 51 -1.07 2.38 11.88
C ALA A 51 -0.12 1.17 11.72
N ALA A 52 -0.61 0.07 11.15
CA ALA A 52 0.20 -1.11 10.82
C ALA A 52 1.24 -0.84 9.71
N GLY A 53 1.08 0.21 8.92
CA GLY A 53 2.07 0.72 7.97
C GLY A 53 3.07 1.71 8.58
N MET A 54 2.80 2.18 9.80
CA MET A 54 3.76 3.01 10.55
C MET A 54 4.70 2.17 11.41
N PHE A 55 4.13 1.20 12.13
CA PHE A 55 4.85 0.40 13.12
C PHE A 55 4.13 -0.95 13.38
N PRO A 56 4.84 -2.01 13.84
CA PRO A 56 4.24 -3.30 14.18
C PRO A 56 3.08 -3.20 15.16
N ILE A 57 1.98 -3.88 14.85
CA ILE A 57 0.77 -3.95 15.69
C ILE A 57 0.70 -5.28 16.45
N ASP A 58 0.29 -5.20 17.71
CA ASP A 58 -0.22 -6.32 18.50
C ASP A 58 -1.73 -6.44 18.27
N THR A 59 -2.13 -7.36 17.41
CA THR A 59 -3.55 -7.52 17.03
C THR A 59 -4.43 -8.01 18.19
N ALA A 60 -3.84 -8.64 19.22
CA ALA A 60 -4.59 -9.05 20.41
C ALA A 60 -4.96 -7.87 21.32
N LYS A 61 -4.16 -6.80 21.27
CA LYS A 61 -4.38 -5.58 22.05
C LYS A 61 -5.00 -4.45 21.24
N ALA A 62 -5.06 -4.63 19.91
CA ALA A 62 -5.45 -3.58 18.96
C ALA A 62 -4.63 -2.28 19.14
N ASP A 63 -3.33 -2.42 19.38
CA ASP A 63 -2.41 -1.30 19.59
C ASP A 63 -1.01 -1.66 19.08
N TYR A 64 -0.10 -0.71 19.07
CA TYR A 64 1.30 -0.93 18.72
C TYR A 64 1.95 -2.00 19.59
N ASN A 65 2.82 -2.80 19.01
CA ASN A 65 3.54 -3.86 19.72
C ASN A 65 4.54 -3.26 20.72
N GLN A 66 4.23 -3.35 22.02
CA GLN A 66 5.00 -2.69 23.07
C GLN A 66 6.45 -3.20 23.15
N GLU A 67 6.68 -4.50 22.95
CA GLU A 67 8.04 -5.06 22.94
C GLU A 67 8.89 -4.40 21.85
N MET A 68 8.31 -4.16 20.70
CA MET A 68 9.00 -3.50 19.58
C MET A 68 9.20 -2.01 19.83
N VAL A 69 8.25 -1.35 20.50
CA VAL A 69 8.38 0.05 20.94
C VAL A 69 9.55 0.19 21.91
N ASP A 70 9.63 -0.68 22.92
CA ASP A 70 10.71 -0.68 23.90
C ASP A 70 12.08 -0.89 23.21
N LYS A 71 12.16 -1.84 22.29
CA LYS A 71 13.38 -2.08 21.50
C LYS A 71 13.81 -0.88 20.64
N PHE A 72 12.84 -0.17 20.07
CA PHE A 72 13.16 1.05 19.31
C PHE A 72 13.65 2.17 20.23
N ASP A 73 12.99 2.37 21.38
CA ASP A 73 13.43 3.33 22.37
C ASP A 73 14.84 3.03 22.91
N GLU A 74 15.16 1.75 23.14
CA GLU A 74 16.53 1.31 23.49
C GLU A 74 17.53 1.61 22.37
N LEU A 75 17.15 1.34 21.11
CA LEU A 75 18.01 1.58 19.95
C LEU A 75 18.38 3.06 19.79
N VAL A 76 17.44 3.96 20.07
CA VAL A 76 17.66 5.41 19.91
C VAL A 76 18.10 6.11 21.20
N ALA A 77 18.15 5.42 22.35
CA ALA A 77 18.57 5.98 23.63
C ALA A 77 19.94 6.72 23.58
N PRO A 78 20.96 6.26 22.82
CA PRO A 78 22.25 6.97 22.74
C PRO A 78 22.15 8.38 22.15
N TYR A 79 21.10 8.71 21.41
CA TYR A 79 20.91 10.04 20.81
C TYR A 79 20.33 11.07 21.81
N GLY A 80 19.80 10.62 22.96
CA GLY A 80 19.36 11.50 24.04
C GLY A 80 18.11 12.34 23.75
N PHE A 81 17.20 11.85 22.92
CA PHE A 81 15.93 12.54 22.63
C PHE A 81 15.07 12.68 23.88
N SER A 82 14.32 13.79 23.98
CA SER A 82 13.37 14.06 25.07
C SER A 82 12.06 13.27 24.95
N TRP A 83 11.74 12.78 23.75
CA TRP A 83 10.55 12.00 23.45
C TRP A 83 10.83 10.49 23.50
N LYS A 84 9.77 9.74 23.73
CA LYS A 84 9.70 8.30 23.50
C LYS A 84 8.82 8.01 22.29
N LEU A 85 9.05 6.90 21.59
CA LEU A 85 8.31 6.59 20.36
C LEU A 85 6.79 6.67 20.58
N ARG A 86 6.30 6.12 21.69
CA ARG A 86 4.86 6.08 21.97
C ARG A 86 4.24 7.46 22.17
N ASP A 87 5.00 8.43 22.65
CA ASP A 87 4.53 9.79 22.92
C ASP A 87 4.27 10.58 21.64
N ILE A 88 5.03 10.26 20.58
CA ILE A 88 4.98 10.96 19.30
C ILE A 88 4.11 10.28 18.24
N MET A 89 3.64 9.04 18.50
CA MET A 89 2.79 8.30 17.57
C MET A 89 1.29 8.57 17.81
N PRO A 90 0.45 8.51 16.75
CA PRO A 90 -1.00 8.62 16.91
C PRO A 90 -1.55 7.45 17.75
N LYS A 91 -2.67 7.67 18.41
CA LYS A 91 -3.42 6.58 19.02
C LYS A 91 -4.06 5.73 17.91
N ALA A 92 -3.80 4.42 17.89
CA ALA A 92 -4.46 3.51 16.97
C ALA A 92 -5.92 3.26 17.42
N LEU A 93 -6.84 3.24 16.45
CA LEU A 93 -8.27 2.96 16.65
C LEU A 93 -8.74 1.93 15.64
N VAL A 94 -9.62 1.03 16.03
CA VAL A 94 -10.30 0.12 15.10
C VAL A 94 -11.49 0.80 14.43
N ALA A 95 -11.86 0.33 13.25
CA ALA A 95 -13.02 0.85 12.53
C ALA A 95 -14.28 0.79 13.40
N GLY A 96 -15.02 1.91 13.45
CA GLY A 96 -16.22 2.05 14.26
C GLY A 96 -15.98 2.67 15.64
N GLU A 97 -14.74 2.84 16.09
CA GLU A 97 -14.44 3.60 17.30
C GLU A 97 -14.60 5.12 17.09
N ASP A 98 -14.84 5.84 18.17
CA ASP A 98 -14.98 7.30 18.15
C ASP A 98 -13.63 7.98 17.86
N ALA A 99 -13.52 8.62 16.72
CA ALA A 99 -12.36 9.43 16.34
C ALA A 99 -12.61 10.94 16.48
N GLY A 100 -13.67 11.33 17.16
CA GLY A 100 -14.05 12.72 17.37
C GLY A 100 -15.06 13.25 16.37
N VAL A 101 -15.22 14.55 16.35
CA VAL A 101 -16.18 15.25 15.48
C VAL A 101 -15.49 16.35 14.69
N LEU A 102 -16.06 16.69 13.56
CA LEU A 102 -15.63 17.84 12.75
C LEU A 102 -15.77 19.12 13.59
N THR A 103 -14.69 19.88 13.72
CA THR A 103 -14.68 21.16 14.44
C THR A 103 -15.23 22.29 13.57
N GLU A 104 -15.46 23.47 14.16
CA GLU A 104 -15.81 24.67 13.38
C GLU A 104 -14.70 25.09 12.42
N GLU A 105 -13.45 25.00 12.89
CA GLU A 105 -12.27 25.28 12.09
C GLU A 105 -12.13 24.27 10.94
N GLY A 106 -12.34 22.98 11.22
CA GLY A 106 -12.34 21.93 10.20
C GLY A 106 -13.43 22.13 9.15
N ALA A 107 -14.64 22.50 9.59
CA ALA A 107 -15.74 22.79 8.67
C ALA A 107 -15.41 24.00 7.76
N LYS A 108 -14.84 25.07 8.29
CA LYS A 108 -14.41 26.25 7.52
C LYS A 108 -13.27 25.94 6.55
N LEU A 109 -12.38 25.03 6.93
CA LEU A 109 -11.28 24.58 6.06
C LEU A 109 -11.79 23.83 4.83
N LEU A 110 -12.83 23.03 4.99
CA LEU A 110 -13.41 22.20 3.92
C LEU A 110 -14.43 22.97 3.07
N ASP A 111 -15.18 23.88 3.66
CA ASP A 111 -16.28 24.56 2.99
C ASP A 111 -16.30 26.08 3.28
N VAL A 112 -15.77 26.83 2.33
CA VAL A 112 -15.78 28.30 2.37
C VAL A 112 -17.19 28.91 2.25
N THR A 113 -18.19 28.12 1.82
CA THR A 113 -19.58 28.60 1.68
C THR A 113 -20.34 28.62 3.01
N GLY A 114 -19.80 27.98 4.05
CA GLY A 114 -20.39 27.90 5.39
C GLY A 114 -21.63 27.01 5.51
N LYS A 115 -21.91 26.16 4.52
CA LYS A 115 -23.01 25.19 4.55
C LYS A 115 -22.68 23.99 5.41
N LEU A 116 -21.40 23.53 5.40
CA LEU A 116 -20.93 22.46 6.24
C LEU A 116 -20.91 22.90 7.69
N LYS A 117 -21.48 22.09 8.57
CA LYS A 117 -21.56 22.40 10.01
C LYS A 117 -20.64 21.48 10.81
N ALA A 118 -20.12 22.01 11.90
CA ALA A 118 -19.38 21.23 12.90
C ALA A 118 -20.27 20.20 13.58
N GLY A 119 -19.66 19.27 14.32
CA GLY A 119 -20.34 18.24 15.09
C GLY A 119 -20.61 16.93 14.33
N ILE A 120 -20.22 16.82 13.07
CA ILE A 120 -20.34 15.57 12.29
C ILE A 120 -19.35 14.56 12.86
N PRO A 121 -19.81 13.35 13.28
CA PRO A 121 -18.92 12.28 13.73
C PRO A 121 -17.92 11.88 12.66
N MET A 122 -16.66 11.70 13.06
CA MET A 122 -15.57 11.28 12.17
C MET A 122 -15.14 9.86 12.53
N CYS A 123 -14.94 9.03 11.51
CA CYS A 123 -14.37 7.69 11.68
C CYS A 123 -12.85 7.77 11.84
N PRO A 124 -12.19 6.72 12.39
CA PRO A 124 -10.75 6.60 12.35
C PRO A 124 -10.23 6.75 10.91
N PRO A 125 -9.23 7.61 10.66
CA PRO A 125 -8.69 7.80 9.32
C PRO A 125 -7.91 6.58 8.89
N GLU A 126 -8.12 6.12 7.66
CA GLU A 126 -7.46 4.96 7.08
C GLU A 126 -6.90 5.29 5.69
N GLY A 127 -5.79 4.65 5.34
CA GLY A 127 -5.22 4.73 4.01
C GLY A 127 -6.03 3.99 2.95
N ASP A 128 -5.61 4.10 1.69
CA ASP A 128 -6.28 3.51 0.52
C ASP A 128 -6.33 1.98 0.58
N ALA A 129 -5.31 1.33 1.12
CA ALA A 129 -5.27 -0.13 1.28
C ALA A 129 -6.38 -0.63 2.21
N GLY A 130 -6.54 -0.02 3.41
CA GLY A 130 -7.58 -0.38 4.37
C GLY A 130 -8.97 -0.08 3.85
N THR A 131 -9.17 1.10 3.27
CA THR A 131 -10.47 1.48 2.67
C THR A 131 -10.81 0.61 1.46
N GLY A 132 -9.81 0.19 0.67
CA GLY A 132 -9.96 -0.78 -0.42
C GLY A 132 -10.43 -2.15 0.06
N MET A 133 -9.94 -2.62 1.21
CA MET A 133 -10.45 -3.86 1.83
C MET A 133 -11.91 -3.74 2.26
N VAL A 134 -12.30 -2.60 2.82
CA VAL A 134 -13.71 -2.33 3.17
C VAL A 134 -14.57 -2.28 1.91
N ALA A 135 -14.14 -1.55 0.88
CA ALA A 135 -14.87 -1.40 -0.38
C ALA A 135 -15.09 -2.73 -1.12
N THR A 136 -14.17 -3.68 -0.99
CA THR A 136 -14.25 -5.02 -1.60
C THR A 136 -14.84 -6.08 -0.67
N ASN A 137 -15.33 -5.67 0.52
CA ASN A 137 -15.85 -6.58 1.56
C ASN A 137 -14.85 -7.70 1.92
N SER A 138 -13.58 -7.36 2.05
CA SER A 138 -12.47 -8.30 2.27
C SER A 138 -11.77 -8.10 3.63
N VAL A 139 -12.50 -7.68 4.66
CA VAL A 139 -11.99 -7.46 6.02
C VAL A 139 -12.19 -8.65 6.96
N ALA A 140 -12.98 -9.65 6.54
CA ALA A 140 -13.23 -10.84 7.34
C ALA A 140 -12.10 -11.87 7.18
N VAL A 141 -11.91 -12.70 8.20
CA VAL A 141 -10.95 -13.83 8.16
C VAL A 141 -11.18 -14.71 6.94
N ARG A 142 -10.13 -15.14 6.28
CA ARG A 142 -10.11 -15.94 5.02
C ARG A 142 -10.66 -15.19 3.80
N THR A 143 -10.80 -13.88 3.87
CA THR A 143 -11.03 -13.06 2.69
C THR A 143 -9.76 -12.31 2.32
N GLY A 144 -9.75 -11.67 1.18
CA GLY A 144 -8.63 -10.87 0.73
C GLY A 144 -8.97 -10.08 -0.52
N ASN A 145 -8.09 -9.20 -0.88
CA ASN A 145 -8.18 -8.44 -2.12
C ASN A 145 -6.82 -8.31 -2.80
N VAL A 146 -6.85 -7.93 -4.05
CA VAL A 146 -5.68 -7.54 -4.82
C VAL A 146 -5.88 -6.10 -5.27
N SER A 147 -4.93 -5.24 -4.94
CA SER A 147 -4.86 -3.88 -5.46
C SER A 147 -3.85 -3.87 -6.61
N ALA A 148 -4.31 -3.51 -7.80
CA ALA A 148 -3.51 -3.45 -9.02
C ALA A 148 -3.38 -1.99 -9.47
N GLY A 149 -2.26 -1.38 -9.13
CA GLY A 149 -1.89 -0.03 -9.50
C GLY A 149 -0.51 0.00 -10.14
N THR A 150 0.25 1.06 -9.92
CA THR A 150 1.68 1.15 -10.31
C THR A 150 2.46 -0.02 -9.71
N SER A 151 2.19 -0.32 -8.43
CA SER A 151 2.56 -1.58 -7.77
C SER A 151 1.34 -2.49 -7.67
N VAL A 152 1.57 -3.77 -7.44
CA VAL A 152 0.51 -4.74 -7.16
C VAL A 152 0.72 -5.29 -5.76
N PHE A 153 -0.32 -5.31 -4.94
CA PHE A 153 -0.25 -5.98 -3.65
C PHE A 153 -1.49 -6.84 -3.39
N ALA A 154 -1.24 -8.03 -2.87
CA ALA A 154 -2.26 -8.97 -2.46
C ALA A 154 -2.33 -9.02 -0.93
N MET A 155 -3.53 -8.88 -0.40
CA MET A 155 -3.80 -8.88 1.04
C MET A 155 -4.73 -10.02 1.38
N ILE A 156 -4.37 -10.81 2.40
CA ILE A 156 -5.17 -11.95 2.88
C ILE A 156 -5.32 -11.84 4.39
N VAL A 157 -6.58 -11.82 4.86
CA VAL A 157 -6.90 -11.77 6.29
C VAL A 157 -6.71 -13.13 6.93
N LEU A 158 -5.83 -13.19 7.92
CA LEU A 158 -5.42 -14.42 8.57
C LEU A 158 -6.29 -14.75 9.79
N GLU A 159 -6.45 -16.04 10.11
CA GLU A 159 -7.06 -16.49 11.35
C GLU A 159 -6.15 -16.25 12.58
N LYS A 160 -4.84 -16.27 12.36
CA LYS A 160 -3.79 -16.03 13.36
C LYS A 160 -2.54 -15.51 12.69
N GLN A 161 -1.69 -14.87 13.45
CA GLN A 161 -0.40 -14.38 12.96
C GLN A 161 0.47 -15.54 12.42
N LEU A 162 1.36 -15.22 11.50
CA LEU A 162 2.33 -16.18 10.97
C LEU A 162 3.26 -16.68 12.07
N SER A 163 3.64 -17.95 11.99
CA SER A 163 4.49 -18.62 13.00
C SER A 163 5.96 -18.15 12.97
N LYS A 164 6.38 -17.50 11.88
CA LYS A 164 7.73 -16.95 11.71
C LYS A 164 7.69 -15.73 10.79
N VAL A 165 8.79 -15.02 10.73
CA VAL A 165 8.97 -13.89 9.80
C VAL A 165 9.28 -14.44 8.40
N TYR A 166 8.58 -13.92 7.40
CA TYR A 166 8.85 -14.11 5.98
C TYR A 166 9.20 -12.75 5.39
N ARG A 167 10.29 -12.66 4.65
CA ARG A 167 10.74 -11.39 4.06
C ARG A 167 9.84 -10.92 2.92
N GLU A 168 9.13 -11.86 2.30
CA GLU A 168 8.21 -11.65 1.20
C GLU A 168 6.83 -11.17 1.64
N ILE A 169 6.58 -11.19 2.96
CA ILE A 169 5.27 -10.88 3.52
C ILE A 169 5.40 -9.80 4.58
N ASP A 170 4.66 -8.73 4.39
CA ASP A 170 4.47 -7.71 5.40
C ASP A 170 3.24 -8.03 6.23
N MET A 171 3.41 -8.06 7.54
CA MET A 171 2.30 -8.23 8.46
C MET A 171 1.70 -6.88 8.80
N VAL A 172 0.49 -6.67 8.30
CA VAL A 172 -0.33 -5.48 8.56
C VAL A 172 -1.63 -5.89 9.24
N THR A 173 -2.57 -4.98 9.40
CA THR A 173 -3.91 -5.27 9.94
C THR A 173 -4.99 -4.80 8.98
N THR A 174 -6.17 -5.39 9.10
CA THR A 174 -7.38 -4.81 8.53
C THR A 174 -7.82 -3.61 9.36
N PRO A 175 -8.68 -2.70 8.84
CA PRO A 175 -9.30 -1.65 9.65
C PRO A 175 -10.06 -2.15 10.89
N THR A 176 -10.47 -3.42 10.88
CA THR A 176 -11.14 -4.09 12.00
C THR A 176 -10.18 -4.76 12.99
N GLY A 177 -8.85 -4.63 12.78
CA GLY A 177 -7.83 -5.14 13.70
C GLY A 177 -7.40 -6.58 13.49
N PHE A 178 -7.91 -7.29 12.48
CA PHE A 178 -7.45 -8.66 12.17
C PHE A 178 -6.06 -8.67 11.52
N PRO A 179 -5.22 -9.68 11.79
CA PRO A 179 -3.93 -9.81 11.14
C PRO A 179 -4.12 -10.06 9.64
N CYS A 180 -3.35 -9.33 8.83
CA CYS A 180 -3.39 -9.42 7.39
C CYS A 180 -1.98 -9.63 6.84
N ALA A 181 -1.82 -10.65 6.00
CA ALA A 181 -0.60 -10.88 5.25
C ALA A 181 -0.67 -10.10 3.93
N MET A 182 0.32 -9.26 3.68
CA MET A 182 0.43 -8.50 2.44
C MET A 182 1.71 -8.92 1.69
N SER A 183 1.54 -9.30 0.43
CA SER A 183 2.64 -9.45 -0.52
C SER A 183 2.60 -8.28 -1.49
N HIS A 184 3.70 -7.55 -1.59
CA HIS A 184 3.79 -6.33 -2.39
C HIS A 184 4.83 -6.50 -3.50
N ALA A 185 4.40 -6.32 -4.76
CA ALA A 185 5.26 -6.32 -5.94
C ALA A 185 5.40 -4.90 -6.49
N ASN A 186 6.63 -4.49 -6.81
CA ASN A 186 6.92 -3.16 -7.35
C ASN A 186 6.46 -2.97 -8.79
N ASN A 187 6.29 -4.08 -9.53
CA ASN A 187 5.98 -4.07 -10.94
C ASN A 187 4.48 -4.33 -11.16
N GLY A 188 3.83 -3.45 -11.87
CA GLY A 188 2.40 -3.51 -12.14
C GLY A 188 2.02 -2.76 -13.41
N THR A 189 1.08 -1.83 -13.32
CA THR A 189 0.48 -1.16 -14.47
C THR A 189 1.45 -0.35 -15.32
N SER A 190 2.62 0.03 -14.81
CA SER A 190 3.60 0.80 -15.60
C SER A 190 4.10 0.03 -16.81
N ASP A 191 4.36 -1.28 -16.67
CA ASP A 191 4.75 -2.13 -17.78
C ASP A 191 3.58 -2.37 -18.75
N LEU A 192 2.39 -2.64 -18.19
CA LEU A 192 1.18 -2.76 -19.00
C LEU A 192 0.92 -1.50 -19.84
N ASN A 193 1.11 -0.31 -19.25
CA ASN A 193 1.00 0.97 -19.95
C ASN A 193 2.00 1.10 -21.11
N ALA A 194 3.23 0.63 -20.94
CA ALA A 194 4.24 0.66 -21.99
C ALA A 194 3.82 -0.18 -23.21
N TRP A 195 3.30 -1.39 -22.98
CA TRP A 195 2.77 -2.23 -24.06
C TRP A 195 1.56 -1.61 -24.76
N ILE A 196 0.61 -1.06 -23.99
CA ILE A 196 -0.55 -0.34 -24.54
C ILE A 196 -0.09 0.86 -25.37
N GLY A 197 0.96 1.57 -24.95
CA GLY A 197 1.57 2.68 -25.68
C GLY A 197 2.05 2.24 -27.08
N ILE A 198 2.78 1.11 -27.17
CA ILE A 198 3.25 0.55 -28.45
C ILE A 198 2.07 0.21 -29.37
N PHE A 199 1.02 -0.45 -28.86
CA PHE A 199 -0.17 -0.74 -29.66
C PHE A 199 -0.92 0.54 -30.07
N GLY A 200 -0.90 1.58 -29.22
CA GLY A 200 -1.46 2.90 -29.57
C GLY A 200 -0.69 3.58 -30.71
N GLU A 201 0.64 3.53 -30.68
CA GLU A 201 1.48 4.02 -31.79
C GLU A 201 1.21 3.25 -33.08
N PHE A 202 1.09 1.93 -33.00
CA PHE A 202 0.73 1.11 -34.16
C PHE A 202 -0.66 1.45 -34.71
N ALA A 203 -1.66 1.59 -33.85
CA ALA A 203 -3.01 1.99 -34.27
C ALA A 203 -2.98 3.34 -35.03
N LYS A 204 -2.27 4.33 -34.47
CA LYS A 204 -2.09 5.64 -35.10
C LYS A 204 -1.37 5.56 -36.45
N LEU A 205 -0.32 4.74 -36.55
CA LEU A 205 0.39 4.50 -37.80
C LEU A 205 -0.54 3.92 -38.88
N MET A 206 -1.50 3.07 -38.47
CA MET A 206 -2.50 2.49 -39.37
C MET A 206 -3.69 3.41 -39.65
N GLY A 207 -3.67 4.67 -39.16
CA GLY A 207 -4.76 5.62 -39.36
C GLY A 207 -5.99 5.34 -38.50
N MET A 208 -5.85 4.54 -37.44
CA MET A 208 -6.94 4.27 -36.49
C MET A 208 -6.84 5.18 -35.26
N GLU A 209 -7.96 5.75 -34.85
CA GLU A 209 -8.08 6.44 -33.58
C GLU A 209 -8.58 5.45 -32.51
N ALA A 210 -7.79 5.28 -31.45
CA ALA A 210 -8.16 4.47 -30.30
C ALA A 210 -7.68 5.16 -29.02
N SER A 211 -8.57 5.31 -28.04
CA SER A 211 -8.17 5.78 -26.71
C SER A 211 -7.36 4.72 -25.96
N SER A 212 -6.52 5.12 -25.02
CA SER A 212 -5.84 4.15 -24.13
C SER A 212 -6.82 3.22 -23.44
N GLY A 213 -7.97 3.72 -22.99
CA GLY A 213 -9.01 2.90 -22.37
C GLY A 213 -9.57 1.82 -23.30
N ASP A 214 -9.84 2.17 -24.56
CA ASP A 214 -10.32 1.20 -25.56
C ASP A 214 -9.26 0.13 -25.83
N LEU A 215 -7.99 0.52 -25.93
CA LEU A 215 -6.88 -0.41 -26.13
C LEU A 215 -6.73 -1.35 -24.93
N PHE A 216 -6.76 -0.83 -23.69
CA PHE A 216 -6.76 -1.64 -22.48
C PHE A 216 -7.89 -2.67 -22.52
N GLN A 217 -9.12 -2.22 -22.69
CA GLN A 217 -10.29 -3.10 -22.70
C GLN A 217 -10.17 -4.19 -23.78
N LYS A 218 -9.86 -3.82 -25.01
CA LYS A 218 -9.80 -4.78 -26.12
C LYS A 218 -8.65 -5.76 -25.98
N LEU A 219 -7.45 -5.28 -25.66
CA LEU A 219 -6.25 -6.12 -25.60
C LEU A 219 -6.28 -7.08 -24.41
N TYR A 220 -6.72 -6.60 -23.23
CA TYR A 220 -6.82 -7.49 -22.07
C TYR A 220 -8.04 -8.42 -22.14
N THR A 221 -9.15 -8.03 -22.74
CA THR A 221 -10.22 -8.98 -23.07
C THR A 221 -9.71 -10.06 -24.04
N LYS A 222 -8.89 -9.69 -25.04
CA LYS A 222 -8.27 -10.65 -25.97
C LYS A 222 -7.36 -11.65 -25.24
N SER A 223 -6.70 -11.27 -24.16
CA SER A 223 -5.86 -12.19 -23.37
C SER A 223 -6.62 -13.41 -22.82
N LEU A 224 -7.94 -13.29 -22.61
CA LEU A 224 -8.78 -14.39 -22.14
C LEU A 224 -8.84 -15.57 -23.11
N GLU A 225 -8.60 -15.33 -24.39
CA GLU A 225 -8.54 -16.36 -25.45
C GLU A 225 -7.17 -17.07 -25.51
N GLY A 226 -6.16 -16.59 -24.78
CA GLY A 226 -4.85 -17.20 -24.74
C GLY A 226 -4.84 -18.57 -24.06
N ASP A 227 -3.91 -19.42 -24.48
CA ASP A 227 -3.66 -20.73 -23.87
C ASP A 227 -3.31 -20.58 -22.37
N LEU A 228 -3.59 -21.59 -21.54
CA LEU A 228 -3.31 -21.52 -20.10
C LEU A 228 -1.81 -21.37 -19.78
N ASP A 229 -0.96 -21.93 -20.61
CA ASP A 229 0.50 -21.82 -20.56
C ASP A 229 1.05 -20.65 -21.37
N CYS A 230 0.19 -19.70 -21.77
CA CYS A 230 0.54 -18.59 -22.66
C CYS A 230 1.16 -19.02 -23.99
N GLY A 231 0.86 -20.25 -24.45
CA GLY A 231 1.43 -20.79 -25.67
C GLY A 231 2.94 -21.03 -25.62
N GLY A 232 3.48 -21.30 -24.43
CA GLY A 232 4.92 -21.48 -24.21
C GLY A 232 5.74 -20.20 -24.26
N LEU A 233 5.10 -19.03 -24.12
CA LEU A 233 5.78 -17.74 -23.94
C LEU A 233 6.18 -17.56 -22.49
N LEU A 234 7.33 -16.91 -22.23
CA LEU A 234 7.78 -16.51 -20.91
C LEU A 234 8.08 -15.00 -20.91
N ALA A 235 7.77 -14.36 -19.79
CA ALA A 235 8.16 -12.98 -19.56
C ALA A 235 8.66 -12.80 -18.12
N TYR A 236 9.53 -11.82 -17.90
CA TYR A 236 10.02 -11.37 -16.60
C TYR A 236 9.81 -9.88 -16.50
N GLY A 237 8.96 -9.45 -15.55
CA GLY A 237 8.56 -8.05 -15.42
C GLY A 237 9.57 -7.17 -14.69
N TYR A 238 10.26 -7.59 -13.74
CA TYR A 238 11.15 -6.92 -12.75
C TYR A 238 11.89 -5.65 -13.20
N TYR A 239 11.34 -4.87 -14.12
CA TYR A 239 12.05 -3.74 -14.71
C TYR A 239 12.33 -2.60 -13.72
N SER A 240 11.51 -2.44 -12.68
CA SER A 240 11.70 -1.47 -11.59
C SER A 240 12.49 -2.04 -10.39
N GLY A 241 13.13 -3.21 -10.56
CA GLY A 241 13.58 -4.00 -9.43
C GLY A 241 12.42 -4.68 -8.69
N GLU A 242 12.72 -5.60 -7.80
CA GLU A 242 11.69 -6.31 -7.03
C GLU A 242 12.22 -6.74 -5.67
N ASN A 243 11.65 -6.20 -4.62
CA ASN A 243 12.08 -6.49 -3.24
C ASN A 243 11.85 -7.96 -2.85
N ILE A 244 10.79 -8.57 -3.35
CA ILE A 244 10.48 -9.98 -3.06
C ILE A 244 11.60 -10.90 -3.56
N THR A 245 12.15 -10.59 -4.72
CA THR A 245 13.25 -11.36 -5.34
C THR A 245 14.64 -10.78 -5.06
N MET A 246 14.74 -9.75 -4.21
CA MET A 246 16.00 -9.09 -3.84
C MET A 246 16.74 -8.45 -5.03
N LEU A 247 16.03 -8.01 -6.04
CA LEU A 247 16.59 -7.33 -7.21
C LEU A 247 16.47 -5.80 -7.03
N ASN A 248 17.61 -5.11 -7.00
CA ASN A 248 17.65 -3.64 -6.92
C ASN A 248 17.30 -3.00 -8.27
N GLU A 249 17.74 -3.63 -9.35
CA GLU A 249 17.46 -3.24 -10.73
C GLU A 249 17.00 -4.46 -11.51
N GLY A 250 16.10 -4.26 -12.45
CA GLY A 250 15.63 -5.32 -13.32
C GLY A 250 15.60 -4.88 -14.78
N ARG A 251 15.45 -5.85 -15.65
CA ARG A 251 15.20 -5.63 -17.08
C ARG A 251 14.11 -6.59 -17.51
N LEU A 252 13.10 -6.04 -18.16
CA LEU A 252 12.08 -6.85 -18.79
C LEU A 252 12.72 -7.79 -19.81
N ALA A 253 12.32 -9.06 -19.77
CA ALA A 253 12.67 -10.03 -20.78
C ALA A 253 11.42 -10.73 -21.29
N PHE A 254 11.32 -10.85 -22.60
CA PHE A 254 10.30 -11.62 -23.28
C PHE A 254 10.97 -12.73 -24.10
N LEU A 255 10.60 -13.97 -23.82
CA LEU A 255 11.24 -15.15 -24.38
C LEU A 255 10.24 -16.04 -25.12
N ARG A 256 10.68 -16.59 -26.26
CA ARG A 256 9.92 -17.57 -27.03
C ARG A 256 10.85 -18.58 -27.70
N THR A 257 10.32 -19.74 -28.00
CA THR A 257 10.97 -20.73 -28.85
C THR A 257 10.32 -20.76 -30.24
N ALA A 258 10.84 -21.57 -31.14
CA ALA A 258 10.25 -21.77 -32.47
C ALA A 258 8.85 -22.43 -32.38
N GLU A 259 8.63 -23.23 -31.36
CA GLU A 259 7.38 -23.98 -31.11
C GLU A 259 6.33 -23.14 -30.36
N SER A 260 6.70 -21.99 -29.81
CA SER A 260 5.78 -21.13 -29.07
C SER A 260 4.67 -20.60 -29.97
N LYS A 261 3.42 -20.65 -29.49
CA LYS A 261 2.26 -20.07 -30.16
C LYS A 261 2.25 -18.55 -29.93
N PHE A 262 3.05 -17.83 -30.69
CA PHE A 262 3.18 -16.39 -30.59
C PHE A 262 2.05 -15.68 -31.32
N ASN A 263 1.02 -15.32 -30.60
CA ASN A 263 -0.13 -14.53 -31.06
C ASN A 263 -0.50 -13.46 -30.04
N LEU A 264 -1.38 -12.54 -30.41
CA LEU A 264 -1.76 -11.41 -29.59
C LEU A 264 -2.38 -11.85 -28.24
N ALA A 265 -3.23 -12.88 -28.25
CA ALA A 265 -3.88 -13.37 -27.04
C ALA A 265 -2.87 -13.92 -26.02
N ASN A 266 -1.95 -14.77 -26.47
CA ASN A 266 -0.89 -15.34 -25.64
C ASN A 266 0.11 -14.26 -25.19
N PHE A 267 0.46 -13.31 -26.06
CA PHE A 267 1.33 -12.20 -25.71
C PHE A 267 0.72 -11.32 -24.60
N MET A 268 -0.54 -10.93 -24.73
CA MET A 268 -1.21 -10.15 -23.71
C MET A 268 -1.39 -10.94 -22.40
N LYS A 269 -1.64 -12.24 -22.49
CA LYS A 269 -1.81 -13.10 -21.32
C LYS A 269 -0.52 -13.26 -20.52
N VAL A 270 0.61 -13.51 -21.17
CA VAL A 270 1.89 -13.66 -20.48
C VAL A 270 2.30 -12.38 -19.76
N ASN A 271 2.00 -11.21 -20.33
CA ASN A 271 2.26 -9.92 -19.67
C ASN A 271 1.37 -9.65 -18.44
N LEU A 272 0.24 -10.35 -18.30
CA LEU A 272 -0.58 -10.30 -17.07
C LEU A 272 -0.06 -11.25 -15.98
N TYR A 273 0.70 -12.28 -16.35
CA TYR A 273 1.20 -13.31 -15.44
C TYR A 273 2.62 -13.00 -14.93
N THR A 274 3.22 -11.94 -15.45
CA THR A 274 4.53 -11.43 -15.07
C THR A 274 4.42 -10.43 -13.94
#